data_66891dd9261fdab607e917d9dfbbe8eb
#
_entry.id   66891dd9261fdab607e917d9dfbbe8eb
#
_cell.length_a   1.000
_cell.length_b   1.000
_cell.length_c   1.000
_cell.angle_alpha   90.00
_cell.angle_beta   90.00
_cell.angle_gamma   90.00
#
_symmetry.space_group_name_H-M   'P 1'
#
loop_
_entity.id
_entity.type
_entity.pdbx_description
1 polymer ?
#
loop_
_entity_poly.entity_id
_entity_poly.type
_entity_poly.pdbx_seq_one_letter_code
_entity_poly.pdbx_strand_id
1 'polypeptide(L)'
;YNHVLELDPKDEMAYNNRGNAKAGLGKWQEAILDYQKATEIAPNFAFARANYALALYETSQTDKAIREMRNIVRKYPRFADMRAALTAAYWVTGNIGEAESNWVAAYGLDTRYKDMNWVTNIRRWPPSMVVALNKFLNLQ
;
A
#
# COMPACT_ATOMS: atom_id res chain seq x y z
N TYR A 1 -19.52 -9.94 -2.55
CA TYR A 1 -18.50 -10.18 -1.53
C TYR A 1 -19.11 -10.44 -0.16
N ASN A 2 -20.13 -9.66 0.23
CA ASN A 2 -20.79 -9.90 1.52
C ASN A 2 -21.34 -11.31 1.65
N HIS A 3 -21.88 -11.81 0.57
CA HIS A 3 -22.42 -13.16 0.54
C HIS A 3 -21.33 -14.22 0.78
N VAL A 4 -20.15 -14.03 0.16
CA VAL A 4 -19.01 -14.93 0.35
C VAL A 4 -18.56 -14.89 1.81
N LEU A 5 -18.47 -13.70 2.42
CA LEU A 5 -18.04 -13.54 3.81
C LEU A 5 -19.01 -14.17 4.80
N GLU A 6 -20.30 -14.15 4.51
CA GLU A 6 -21.31 -14.82 5.32
C GLU A 6 -21.14 -16.33 5.30
N LEU A 7 -20.73 -16.88 4.15
CA LEU A 7 -20.54 -18.32 4.00
C LEU A 7 -19.19 -18.79 4.51
N ASP A 8 -18.15 -17.95 4.43
CA ASP A 8 -16.80 -18.27 4.86
C ASP A 8 -16.11 -17.09 5.50
N PRO A 9 -16.34 -16.87 6.82
CA PRO A 9 -15.75 -15.73 7.52
C PRO A 9 -14.23 -15.83 7.71
N LYS A 10 -13.61 -16.93 7.29
CA LYS A 10 -12.15 -17.13 7.37
C LYS A 10 -11.48 -16.98 6.00
N ASP A 11 -12.18 -16.46 5.01
CA ASP A 11 -11.63 -16.30 3.66
C ASP A 11 -10.92 -14.95 3.52
N GLU A 12 -9.60 -14.96 3.72
CA GLU A 12 -8.76 -13.76 3.63
C GLU A 12 -8.83 -13.11 2.25
N MET A 13 -8.97 -13.91 1.19
CA MET A 13 -9.09 -13.37 -0.17
C MET A 13 -10.37 -12.57 -0.34
N ALA A 14 -11.48 -13.06 0.21
CA ALA A 14 -12.76 -12.37 0.13
C ALA A 14 -12.69 -11.03 0.88
N TYR A 15 -12.07 -10.98 2.05
CA TYR A 15 -11.91 -9.73 2.79
C TYR A 15 -11.03 -8.75 2.02
N ASN A 16 -9.89 -9.23 1.48
CA ASN A 16 -9.01 -8.36 0.71
C ASN A 16 -9.72 -7.82 -0.54
N ASN A 17 -10.47 -8.66 -1.24
CA ASN A 17 -11.19 -8.26 -2.44
C ASN A 17 -12.30 -7.26 -2.13
N ARG A 18 -13.00 -7.44 -1.02
CA ARG A 18 -14.02 -6.47 -0.59
C ARG A 18 -13.37 -5.15 -0.21
N GLY A 19 -12.22 -5.20 0.48
CA GLY A 19 -11.44 -4.00 0.77
C GLY A 19 -11.08 -3.25 -0.49
N ASN A 20 -10.61 -3.97 -1.52
CA ASN A 20 -10.28 -3.36 -2.82
C ASN A 20 -11.49 -2.69 -3.45
N ALA A 21 -12.66 -3.34 -3.39
CA ALA A 21 -13.89 -2.77 -3.93
C ALA A 21 -14.28 -1.48 -3.21
N LYS A 22 -14.19 -1.47 -1.88
CA LYS A 22 -14.48 -0.29 -1.07
C LYS A 22 -13.49 0.83 -1.34
N ALA A 23 -12.21 0.50 -1.46
CA ALA A 23 -11.16 1.46 -1.81
C ALA A 23 -11.43 2.10 -3.16
N GLY A 24 -11.84 1.29 -4.15
CA GLY A 24 -12.20 1.78 -5.47
C GLY A 24 -13.37 2.76 -5.46
N LEU A 25 -14.23 2.68 -4.45
CA LEU A 25 -15.34 3.61 -4.24
C LEU A 25 -14.96 4.80 -3.35
N GLY A 26 -13.70 4.89 -2.95
CA GLY A 26 -13.23 5.94 -2.05
C GLY A 26 -13.57 5.74 -0.59
N LYS A 27 -14.05 4.56 -0.22
CA LYS A 27 -14.45 4.23 1.16
C LYS A 27 -13.26 3.65 1.93
N TRP A 28 -12.24 4.48 2.13
CA TRP A 28 -10.96 4.03 2.68
C TRP A 28 -11.06 3.55 4.13
N GLN A 29 -11.89 4.17 4.96
CA GLN A 29 -12.06 3.74 6.35
C GLN A 29 -12.68 2.34 6.42
N GLU A 30 -13.64 2.05 5.55
CA GLU A 30 -14.25 0.73 5.50
C GLU A 30 -13.28 -0.30 4.92
N ALA A 31 -12.50 0.11 3.90
CA ALA A 31 -11.49 -0.77 3.31
C ALA A 31 -10.46 -1.21 4.34
N ILE A 32 -10.02 -0.31 5.23
CA ILE A 32 -9.08 -0.64 6.30
C ILE A 32 -9.57 -1.82 7.13
N LEU A 33 -10.84 -1.83 7.50
CA LEU A 33 -11.40 -2.91 8.33
C LEU A 33 -11.30 -4.26 7.62
N ASP A 34 -11.57 -4.28 6.33
CA ASP A 34 -11.49 -5.52 5.54
C ASP A 34 -10.05 -5.98 5.35
N TYR A 35 -9.13 -5.07 5.06
CA TYR A 35 -7.72 -5.41 4.94
C TYR A 35 -7.16 -5.91 6.25
N GLN A 36 -7.53 -5.26 7.35
CA GLN A 36 -7.09 -5.68 8.68
C GLN A 36 -7.58 -7.09 8.98
N LYS A 37 -8.83 -7.38 8.67
CA LYS A 37 -9.39 -8.71 8.87
C LYS A 37 -8.65 -9.76 8.03
N ALA A 38 -8.35 -9.43 6.77
CA ALA A 38 -7.58 -10.33 5.91
C ALA A 38 -6.22 -10.66 6.51
N THR A 39 -5.52 -9.66 7.09
CA THR A 39 -4.20 -9.87 7.69
C THR A 39 -4.28 -10.62 9.01
N GLU A 40 -5.37 -10.50 9.75
CA GLU A 40 -5.58 -11.30 10.97
C GLU A 40 -5.75 -12.76 10.64
N ILE A 41 -6.48 -13.07 9.56
CA ILE A 41 -6.71 -14.45 9.12
C ILE A 41 -5.42 -15.04 8.53
N ALA A 42 -4.72 -14.25 7.71
CA ALA A 42 -3.51 -14.71 7.01
C ALA A 42 -2.39 -13.66 7.18
N PRO A 43 -1.61 -13.73 8.29
CA PRO A 43 -0.55 -12.75 8.54
C PRO A 43 0.55 -12.69 7.48
N ASN A 44 0.69 -13.76 6.69
CA ASN A 44 1.68 -13.81 5.61
C ASN A 44 1.13 -13.35 4.26
N PHE A 45 -0.11 -12.87 4.21
CA PHE A 45 -0.70 -12.35 2.99
C PHE A 45 -0.15 -10.94 2.75
N ALA A 46 1.01 -10.87 2.09
CA ALA A 46 1.79 -9.63 1.97
C ALA A 46 1.02 -8.51 1.28
N PHE A 47 0.26 -8.80 0.20
CA PHE A 47 -0.49 -7.76 -0.49
C PHE A 47 -1.64 -7.20 0.33
N ALA A 48 -2.29 -7.99 1.18
CA ALA A 48 -3.31 -7.47 2.09
C ALA A 48 -2.67 -6.53 3.12
N ARG A 49 -1.49 -6.87 3.63
CA ARG A 49 -0.74 -6.00 4.53
C ARG A 49 -0.34 -4.70 3.83
N ALA A 50 0.10 -4.79 2.58
CA ALA A 50 0.46 -3.63 1.77
C ALA A 50 -0.76 -2.74 1.56
N ASN A 51 -1.89 -3.31 1.19
CA ASN A 51 -3.13 -2.56 0.99
C ASN A 51 -3.58 -1.87 2.28
N TYR A 52 -3.43 -2.54 3.41
CA TYR A 52 -3.72 -1.96 4.71
C TYR A 52 -2.85 -0.72 4.97
N ALA A 53 -1.54 -0.85 4.75
CA ALA A 53 -0.61 0.26 4.95
C ALA A 53 -0.93 1.45 4.02
N LEU A 54 -1.24 1.18 2.76
CA LEU A 54 -1.61 2.22 1.80
C LEU A 54 -2.90 2.94 2.22
N ALA A 55 -3.89 2.19 2.69
CA ALA A 55 -5.15 2.77 3.16
C ALA A 55 -4.94 3.60 4.43
N LEU A 56 -4.04 3.19 5.32
CA LEU A 56 -3.67 4.01 6.48
C LEU A 56 -3.11 5.36 6.04
N TYR A 57 -2.25 5.36 5.02
CA TYR A 57 -1.70 6.60 4.49
C TYR A 57 -2.81 7.48 3.93
N GLU A 58 -3.73 6.92 3.15
CA GLU A 58 -4.83 7.68 2.54
C GLU A 58 -5.74 8.31 3.58
N THR A 59 -5.87 7.70 4.74
CA THR A 59 -6.71 8.22 5.83
C THR A 59 -5.94 9.09 6.81
N SER A 60 -4.78 9.60 6.39
CA SER A 60 -3.93 10.52 7.14
C SER A 60 -3.27 9.92 8.39
N GLN A 61 -3.18 8.60 8.46
CA GLN A 61 -2.46 7.91 9.53
C GLN A 61 -1.03 7.61 9.07
N THR A 62 -0.32 8.68 8.70
CA THR A 62 0.98 8.58 8.04
C THR A 62 2.03 7.84 8.87
N ASP A 63 2.14 8.15 10.16
CA ASP A 63 3.15 7.50 11.01
C ASP A 63 2.89 6.00 11.14
N LYS A 64 1.64 5.63 11.31
CA LYS A 64 1.27 4.22 11.39
C LYS A 64 1.48 3.51 10.07
N ALA A 65 1.17 4.19 8.96
CA ALA A 65 1.40 3.67 7.62
C ALA A 65 2.88 3.36 7.38
N ILE A 66 3.75 4.31 7.70
CA ILE A 66 5.20 4.13 7.55
C ILE A 66 5.68 2.95 8.39
N ARG A 67 5.22 2.84 9.62
CA ARG A 67 5.60 1.74 10.50
C ARG A 67 5.22 0.39 9.91
N GLU A 68 4.01 0.28 9.37
CA GLU A 68 3.55 -0.94 8.71
C GLU A 68 4.37 -1.25 7.46
N MET A 69 4.64 -0.23 6.63
CA MET A 69 5.46 -0.39 5.43
C MET A 69 6.86 -0.88 5.78
N ARG A 70 7.47 -0.32 6.82
CA ARG A 70 8.80 -0.72 7.29
C ARG A 70 8.79 -2.18 7.76
N ASN A 71 7.77 -2.57 8.50
CA ASN A 71 7.64 -3.96 8.98
C ASN A 71 7.52 -4.94 7.82
N ILE A 72 6.77 -4.56 6.78
CA ILE A 72 6.62 -5.39 5.59
C ILE A 72 7.96 -5.54 4.86
N VAL A 73 8.66 -4.44 4.65
CA VAL A 73 9.97 -4.45 3.95
C VAL A 73 11.01 -5.21 4.76
N ARG A 74 10.95 -5.14 6.10
CA ARG A 74 11.87 -5.91 6.94
C ARG A 74 11.69 -7.41 6.71
N LYS A 75 10.45 -7.84 6.58
CA LYS A 75 10.13 -9.26 6.34
C LYS A 75 10.33 -9.66 4.87
N TYR A 76 10.01 -8.74 3.95
CA TYR A 76 10.08 -8.97 2.51
C TYR A 76 10.91 -7.86 1.86
N PRO A 77 12.26 -7.90 1.98
CA PRO A 77 13.12 -6.80 1.49
C PRO A 77 13.03 -6.53 -0.01
N ARG A 78 12.58 -7.51 -0.78
CA ARG A 78 12.46 -7.39 -2.24
C ARG A 78 11.03 -7.08 -2.69
N PHE A 79 10.19 -6.65 -1.78
CA PHE A 79 8.81 -6.28 -2.11
C PHE A 79 8.79 -4.84 -2.64
N ALA A 80 8.87 -4.70 -3.96
CA ALA A 80 9.00 -3.41 -4.64
C ALA A 80 7.88 -2.44 -4.29
N ASP A 81 6.64 -2.93 -4.16
CA ASP A 81 5.48 -2.10 -3.85
C ASP A 81 5.70 -1.26 -2.59
N MET A 82 6.17 -1.89 -1.53
CA MET A 82 6.38 -1.20 -0.26
C MET A 82 7.64 -0.34 -0.26
N ARG A 83 8.65 -0.70 -1.04
CA ARG A 83 9.83 0.16 -1.23
C ARG A 83 9.43 1.47 -1.89
N ALA A 84 8.59 1.39 -2.94
CA ALA A 84 8.08 2.58 -3.63
C ALA A 84 7.16 3.40 -2.72
N ALA A 85 6.31 2.74 -1.94
CA ALA A 85 5.43 3.43 -1.00
C ALA A 85 6.22 4.17 0.08
N LEU A 86 7.27 3.54 0.63
CA LEU A 86 8.15 4.19 1.58
C LEU A 86 8.85 5.40 0.97
N THR A 87 9.26 5.31 -0.30
CA THR A 87 9.84 6.44 -1.01
C THR A 87 8.92 7.65 -0.93
N ALA A 88 7.66 7.45 -1.32
CA ALA A 88 6.67 8.53 -1.33
C ALA A 88 6.40 9.07 0.08
N ALA A 89 6.18 8.18 1.04
CA ALA A 89 5.85 8.57 2.41
C ALA A 89 7.02 9.31 3.09
N TYR A 90 8.24 8.81 2.94
CA TYR A 90 9.41 9.47 3.50
C TYR A 90 9.66 10.82 2.86
N TRP A 91 9.42 10.94 1.54
CA TRP A 91 9.63 12.20 0.87
C TRP A 91 8.69 13.29 1.42
N VAL A 92 7.40 12.98 1.60
CA VAL A 92 6.46 13.97 2.11
C VAL A 92 6.69 14.32 3.59
N THR A 93 7.34 13.44 4.35
CA THR A 93 7.68 13.72 5.75
C THR A 93 9.07 14.35 5.91
N GLY A 94 9.75 14.67 4.80
CA GLY A 94 11.02 15.36 4.83
C GLY A 94 12.25 14.47 5.01
N ASN A 95 12.07 13.16 5.01
CA ASN A 95 13.16 12.19 5.16
C ASN A 95 13.73 11.83 3.78
N ILE A 96 14.43 12.78 3.18
CA ILE A 96 14.86 12.69 1.79
C ILE A 96 15.84 11.54 1.54
N GLY A 97 16.82 11.37 2.42
CA GLY A 97 17.79 10.26 2.29
C GLY A 97 17.13 8.90 2.30
N GLU A 98 16.17 8.70 3.21
CA GLU A 98 15.41 7.46 3.28
C GLU A 98 14.55 7.26 2.02
N ALA A 99 13.95 8.34 1.52
CA ALA A 99 13.17 8.30 0.29
C ALA A 99 14.03 7.84 -0.89
N GLU A 100 15.20 8.44 -1.05
CA GLU A 100 16.12 8.12 -2.14
C GLU A 100 16.62 6.68 -2.06
N SER A 101 16.99 6.21 -0.86
CA SER A 101 17.44 4.83 -0.66
C SER A 101 16.37 3.83 -1.05
N ASN A 102 15.15 4.07 -0.62
CA ASN A 102 14.04 3.16 -0.95
C ASN A 102 13.69 3.20 -2.43
N TRP A 103 13.84 4.37 -3.08
CA TRP A 103 13.60 4.48 -4.52
C TRP A 103 14.61 3.66 -5.32
N VAL A 104 15.89 3.73 -4.97
CA VAL A 104 16.92 2.93 -5.64
C VAL A 104 16.55 1.45 -5.56
N ALA A 105 16.14 0.99 -4.38
CA ALA A 105 15.73 -0.40 -4.20
C ALA A 105 14.46 -0.74 -5.01
N ALA A 106 13.45 0.13 -4.96
CA ALA A 106 12.18 -0.09 -5.67
C ALA A 106 12.39 -0.18 -7.18
N TYR A 107 13.08 0.80 -7.74
CA TYR A 107 13.30 0.87 -9.18
C TYR A 107 14.16 -0.29 -9.68
N GLY A 108 15.13 -0.72 -8.88
CA GLY A 108 15.94 -1.89 -9.21
C GLY A 108 15.16 -3.19 -9.22
N LEU A 109 14.09 -3.27 -8.43
CA LEU A 109 13.24 -4.46 -8.36
C LEU A 109 12.13 -4.45 -9.40
N ASP A 110 11.55 -3.29 -9.68
CA ASP A 110 10.41 -3.17 -10.60
C ASP A 110 10.31 -1.75 -11.15
N THR A 111 10.67 -1.58 -12.41
CA THR A 111 10.70 -0.26 -13.05
C THR A 111 9.31 0.32 -13.31
N ARG A 112 8.25 -0.46 -13.18
CA ARG A 112 6.87 0.01 -13.45
C ARG A 112 6.42 1.09 -12.46
N TYR A 113 7.04 1.18 -11.28
CA TYR A 113 6.68 2.20 -10.28
C TYR A 113 7.04 3.62 -10.73
N LYS A 114 7.81 3.78 -11.79
CA LYS A 114 8.07 5.07 -12.41
C LYS A 114 6.90 5.52 -13.30
N ASP A 115 6.07 4.61 -13.75
CA ASP A 115 4.93 4.89 -14.63
C ASP A 115 3.68 5.18 -13.80
N MET A 116 3.32 6.47 -13.67
CA MET A 116 2.18 6.87 -12.84
C MET A 116 0.84 6.33 -13.37
N ASN A 117 0.74 6.12 -14.68
CA ASN A 117 -0.46 5.53 -15.24
C ASN A 117 -0.61 4.08 -14.76
N TRP A 118 0.48 3.33 -14.74
CA TRP A 118 0.47 1.96 -14.23
C TRP A 118 0.15 1.93 -12.73
N VAL A 119 0.78 2.81 -11.95
CA VAL A 119 0.58 2.87 -10.49
C VAL A 119 -0.88 3.22 -10.17
N THR A 120 -1.47 4.14 -10.92
CA THR A 120 -2.83 4.60 -10.69
C THR A 120 -3.87 3.60 -11.14
N ASN A 121 -3.72 3.06 -12.36
CA ASN A 121 -4.80 2.32 -13.02
C ASN A 121 -4.65 0.80 -12.94
N ILE A 122 -3.44 0.30 -12.85
CA ILE A 122 -3.18 -1.14 -12.78
C ILE A 122 -2.94 -1.57 -11.33
N ARG A 123 -1.96 -0.97 -10.65
CA ARG A 123 -1.68 -1.27 -9.24
C ARG A 123 -2.75 -0.66 -8.33
N ARG A 124 -3.36 0.43 -8.74
CA ARG A 124 -4.47 1.10 -8.04
C ARG A 124 -4.08 1.59 -6.65
N TRP A 125 -2.97 2.28 -6.58
CA TRP A 125 -2.57 2.94 -5.34
C TRP A 125 -3.59 4.04 -4.97
N PRO A 126 -3.71 4.34 -3.67
CA PRO A 126 -4.54 5.47 -3.22
C PRO A 126 -4.07 6.78 -3.85
N PRO A 127 -5.01 7.71 -4.12
CA PRO A 127 -4.66 8.98 -4.78
C PRO A 127 -3.56 9.78 -4.09
N SER A 128 -3.58 9.88 -2.77
CA SER A 128 -2.55 10.65 -2.03
C SER A 128 -1.16 10.05 -2.19
N MET A 129 -1.08 8.73 -2.25
CA MET A 129 0.20 8.04 -2.42
C MET A 129 0.73 8.25 -3.85
N VAL A 130 -0.15 8.21 -4.85
CA VAL A 130 0.21 8.49 -6.24
C VAL A 130 0.77 9.91 -6.36
N VAL A 131 0.07 10.90 -5.76
CA VAL A 131 0.52 12.29 -5.77
C VAL A 131 1.90 12.42 -5.14
N ALA A 132 2.11 11.76 -4.00
CA ALA A 132 3.39 11.84 -3.28
C ALA A 132 4.53 11.24 -4.11
N LEU A 133 4.32 10.08 -4.71
CA LEU A 133 5.36 9.46 -5.55
C LEU A 133 5.65 10.30 -6.78
N ASN A 134 4.62 10.83 -7.42
CA ASN A 134 4.78 11.67 -8.60
C ASN A 134 5.59 12.93 -8.28
N LYS A 135 5.34 13.55 -7.14
CA LYS A 135 6.11 14.73 -6.71
C LYS A 135 7.58 14.36 -6.48
N PHE A 136 7.85 13.25 -5.83
CA PHE A 136 9.22 12.78 -5.63
C PHE A 136 9.92 12.62 -6.98
N LEU A 137 9.28 11.95 -7.94
CA LEU A 137 9.88 11.68 -9.25
C LEU A 137 10.13 12.95 -10.05
N ASN A 138 9.26 13.94 -9.95
CA ASN A 138 9.35 15.17 -10.74
C ASN A 138 10.25 16.24 -10.14
N LEU A 139 10.57 16.13 -8.85
CA LEU A 139 11.42 17.10 -8.16
C LEU A 139 12.85 16.60 -7.96
N GLN A 140 13.16 15.44 -8.51
CA GLN A 140 14.51 14.87 -8.47
C GLN A 140 15.39 15.39 -9.65
#